data_adaf28b84c2ba6a941122d51325d577b
#
_entry.id   adaf28b84c2ba6a941122d51325d577b
#
_cell.length_a   1.000
_cell.length_b   1.000
_cell.length_c   1.000
_cell.angle_alpha   90.00
_cell.angle_beta   90.00
_cell.angle_gamma   90.00
#
_symmetry.space_group_name_H-M   'P 1'
#
loop_
_entity.id
_entity.type
_entity.pdbx_description
1 polymer ?
#
loop_
_entity_poly.entity_id
_entity_poly.type
_entity_poly.pdbx_seq_one_letter_code
_entity_poly.pdbx_strand_id
1 'polypeptide(L)'
;MSARIKILTVIYIFILAGIIILADVRQTQYLFTFIRKFPFGDKIGHFCLMGMLSLLVNLALSAKTFQFWKLNYLLGSLIVLMVVTAEEFSQIFVRGRTFDAGDLVFDYAGIFIFGEAARFICRKINAGWNFY
;
A
#
# COMPACT_ATOMS: atom_id res chain seq x y z
N MET A 1 1.30 -11.90 -16.09
CA MET A 1 1.92 -11.86 -14.75
C MET A 1 1.75 -13.20 -14.04
N SER A 2 2.78 -13.70 -13.34
CA SER A 2 2.78 -15.06 -12.80
C SER A 2 1.77 -15.23 -11.65
N ALA A 3 1.19 -16.43 -11.53
CA ALA A 3 0.30 -16.81 -10.42
C ALA A 3 0.95 -16.55 -9.05
N ARG A 4 2.27 -16.69 -8.96
CA ARG A 4 3.05 -16.45 -7.73
C ARG A 4 2.87 -15.02 -7.21
N ILE A 5 2.88 -14.00 -8.08
CA ILE A 5 2.70 -12.60 -7.66
C ILE A 5 1.29 -12.39 -7.10
N LYS A 6 0.27 -12.95 -7.73
CA LYS A 6 -1.11 -12.86 -7.23
C LYS A 6 -1.26 -13.50 -5.84
N ILE A 7 -0.64 -14.67 -5.64
CA ILE A 7 -0.64 -15.35 -4.34
C ILE A 7 0.08 -14.51 -3.29
N LEU A 8 1.26 -13.96 -3.61
CA LEU A 8 2.00 -13.08 -2.69
C LEU A 8 1.19 -11.84 -2.33
N THR A 9 0.48 -11.24 -3.29
CA THR A 9 -0.39 -10.09 -3.04
C THR A 9 -1.50 -10.44 -2.05
N VAL A 10 -2.16 -11.59 -2.24
CA VAL A 10 -3.22 -12.05 -1.34
C VAL A 10 -2.68 -12.30 0.07
N ILE A 11 -1.54 -12.99 0.18
CA ILE A 11 -0.88 -13.23 1.47
C ILE A 11 -0.55 -11.92 2.16
N TYR A 12 0.01 -10.96 1.43
CA TYR A 12 0.36 -9.66 1.98
C TYR A 12 -0.86 -8.88 2.48
N ILE A 13 -1.98 -8.93 1.73
CA ILE A 13 -3.25 -8.31 2.16
C ILE A 13 -3.72 -8.91 3.49
N PHE A 14 -3.66 -10.23 3.66
CA PHE A 14 -4.04 -10.88 4.92
C PHE A 14 -3.11 -10.50 6.08
N ILE A 15 -1.81 -10.42 5.85
CA ILE A 15 -0.84 -9.96 6.86
C ILE A 15 -1.14 -8.52 7.26
N LEU A 16 -1.37 -7.64 6.29
CA LEU A 16 -1.66 -6.24 6.52
C LEU A 16 -2.98 -6.05 7.30
N ALA A 17 -4.04 -6.77 6.89
CA ALA A 17 -5.30 -6.78 7.62
C ALA A 17 -5.12 -7.24 9.08
N GLY A 18 -4.31 -8.26 9.29
CA GLY A 18 -3.93 -8.74 10.63
C GLY A 18 -3.22 -7.65 11.45
N ILE A 19 -2.29 -6.92 10.86
CA ILE A 19 -1.58 -5.80 11.52
C ILE A 19 -2.57 -4.70 11.91
N ILE A 20 -3.48 -4.32 11.01
CA ILE A 20 -4.51 -3.29 11.28
C ILE A 20 -5.42 -3.72 12.43
N ILE A 21 -5.94 -4.95 12.38
CA ILE A 21 -6.80 -5.49 13.44
C ILE A 21 -6.06 -5.51 14.79
N LEU A 22 -4.81 -5.94 14.81
CA LEU A 22 -3.99 -5.94 16.02
C LEU A 22 -3.73 -4.53 16.53
N ALA A 23 -3.54 -3.56 15.64
CA ALA A 23 -3.38 -2.15 16.03
C ALA A 23 -4.65 -1.57 16.65
N ASP A 24 -5.83 -2.03 16.22
CA ASP A 24 -7.12 -1.59 16.76
C ASP A 24 -7.45 -2.20 18.12
N VAL A 25 -6.82 -3.33 18.48
CA VAL A 25 -6.99 -3.97 19.78
C VAL A 25 -6.05 -3.34 20.81
N ARG A 26 -6.61 -2.72 21.85
CA ARG A 26 -5.85 -2.01 22.91
C ARG A 26 -4.73 -2.82 23.57
N GLN A 27 -4.84 -4.14 23.62
CA GLN A 27 -3.87 -5.01 24.28
C GLN A 27 -2.51 -5.12 23.55
N THR A 28 -2.44 -4.71 22.28
CA THR A 28 -1.24 -4.83 21.45
C THR A 28 -0.42 -3.54 21.36
N GLN A 29 -0.80 -2.50 22.10
CA GLN A 29 -0.05 -1.23 22.14
C GLN A 29 1.42 -1.42 22.55
N TYR A 30 1.73 -2.45 23.32
CA TYR A 30 3.10 -2.79 23.73
C TYR A 30 3.98 -3.21 22.54
N LEU A 31 3.44 -3.89 21.54
CA LEU A 31 4.18 -4.33 20.35
C LEU A 31 4.61 -3.14 19.48
N PHE A 32 3.81 -2.09 19.44
CA PHE A 32 4.09 -0.89 18.65
C PHE A 32 4.89 0.17 19.43
N THR A 33 5.12 -0.02 20.74
CA THR A 33 5.89 0.92 21.57
C THR A 33 7.30 1.10 21.06
N PHE A 34 7.91 0.05 20.49
CA PHE A 34 9.25 0.12 19.91
C PHE A 34 9.29 1.03 18.68
N ILE A 35 8.31 0.90 17.79
CA ILE A 35 8.19 1.72 16.57
C ILE A 35 7.92 3.19 16.92
N ARG A 36 7.12 3.45 17.97
CA ARG A 36 6.85 4.79 18.46
C ARG A 36 8.07 5.49 19.11
N LYS A 37 9.08 4.74 19.54
CA LYS A 37 10.32 5.32 20.06
C LYS A 37 11.18 6.00 19.02
N PHE A 38 11.00 5.66 17.73
CA PHE A 38 11.71 6.32 16.64
C PHE A 38 10.93 7.54 16.16
N PRO A 39 11.57 8.72 16.03
CA PRO A 39 10.92 9.86 15.42
C PRO A 39 10.46 9.49 13.99
N PHE A 40 9.20 9.74 13.67
CA PHE A 40 8.57 9.37 12.40
C PHE A 40 8.47 7.87 12.08
N GLY A 41 8.77 6.97 13.03
CA GLY A 41 8.71 5.52 12.80
C GLY A 41 7.34 5.04 12.33
N ASP A 42 6.27 5.60 12.87
CA ASP A 42 4.89 5.35 12.45
C ASP A 42 4.65 5.73 10.98
N LYS A 43 5.04 6.95 10.61
CA LYS A 43 4.89 7.47 9.23
C LYS A 43 5.72 6.71 8.20
N ILE A 44 6.92 6.29 8.57
CA ILE A 44 7.76 5.42 7.74
C ILE A 44 7.10 4.06 7.56
N GLY A 45 6.48 3.52 8.62
CA GLY A 45 5.69 2.30 8.58
C GLY A 45 4.54 2.41 7.56
N HIS A 46 3.74 3.46 7.62
CA HIS A 46 2.67 3.75 6.67
C HIS A 46 3.21 3.81 5.23
N PHE A 47 4.24 4.61 4.98
CA PHE A 47 4.88 4.73 3.67
C PHE A 47 5.33 3.37 3.11
N CYS A 48 6.03 2.56 3.90
CA CYS A 48 6.55 1.27 3.45
C CYS A 48 5.45 0.23 3.25
N LEU A 49 4.51 0.12 4.21
CA LEU A 49 3.45 -0.90 4.17
C LEU A 49 2.47 -0.63 3.02
N MET A 50 1.99 0.60 2.88
CA MET A 50 1.05 0.95 1.81
C MET A 50 1.74 1.06 0.46
N GLY A 51 3.00 1.49 0.43
CA GLY A 51 3.83 1.44 -0.76
C GLY A 51 4.01 0.02 -1.27
N MET A 52 4.39 -0.92 -0.41
CA MET A 52 4.54 -2.33 -0.78
C MET A 52 3.22 -2.95 -1.26
N LEU A 53 2.10 -2.60 -0.61
CA LEU A 53 0.78 -3.02 -1.08
C LEU A 53 0.51 -2.52 -2.50
N SER A 54 0.78 -1.23 -2.76
CA SER A 54 0.63 -0.64 -4.09
C SER A 54 1.51 -1.33 -5.14
N LEU A 55 2.77 -1.62 -4.79
CA LEU A 55 3.69 -2.37 -5.66
C LEU A 55 3.08 -3.71 -6.06
N LEU A 56 2.69 -4.53 -5.07
CA LEU A 56 2.19 -5.88 -5.30
C LEU A 56 0.87 -5.90 -6.08
N VAL A 57 -0.07 -5.01 -5.74
CA VAL A 57 -1.36 -4.90 -6.44
C VAL A 57 -1.13 -4.48 -7.89
N ASN A 58 -0.28 -3.49 -8.16
CA ASN A 58 0.03 -3.06 -9.53
C ASN A 58 0.77 -4.15 -10.32
N LEU A 59 1.70 -4.88 -9.69
CA LEU A 59 2.34 -6.04 -10.34
C LEU A 59 1.32 -7.13 -10.65
N ALA A 60 0.40 -7.45 -9.73
CA ALA A 60 -0.64 -8.45 -9.94
C ALA A 60 -1.60 -8.08 -11.09
N LEU A 61 -1.85 -6.78 -11.27
CA LEU A 61 -2.65 -6.22 -12.36
C LEU A 61 -1.83 -5.92 -13.63
N SER A 62 -0.55 -6.30 -13.67
CA SER A 62 0.38 -6.03 -14.79
C SER A 62 0.49 -4.54 -15.13
N ALA A 63 0.50 -3.69 -14.10
CA ALA A 63 0.50 -2.24 -14.19
C ALA A 63 -0.60 -1.68 -15.10
N LYS A 64 -1.79 -2.29 -15.05
CA LYS A 64 -2.95 -1.83 -15.83
C LYS A 64 -3.27 -0.39 -15.50
N THR A 65 -3.42 0.42 -16.55
CA THR A 65 -3.73 1.84 -16.43
C THR A 65 -5.15 2.12 -16.93
N PHE A 66 -5.72 3.19 -16.41
CA PHE A 66 -6.91 3.82 -16.97
C PHE A 66 -6.60 5.27 -17.29
N GLN A 67 -7.22 5.78 -18.32
CA GLN A 67 -7.06 7.17 -18.75
C GLN A 67 -8.17 8.02 -18.15
N PHE A 68 -7.78 9.08 -17.46
CA PHE A 68 -8.69 10.11 -16.99
C PHE A 68 -8.10 11.48 -17.34
N TRP A 69 -8.86 12.25 -18.07
CA TRP A 69 -8.56 13.63 -18.50
C TRP A 69 -7.20 13.84 -19.18
N LYS A 70 -6.58 13.07 -19.91
CA LYS A 70 -5.25 13.14 -20.55
C LYS A 70 -4.10 12.51 -19.75
N LEU A 71 -4.36 12.02 -18.54
CA LEU A 71 -3.34 11.35 -17.72
C LEU A 71 -3.67 9.87 -17.60
N ASN A 72 -2.63 9.05 -17.56
CA ASN A 72 -2.73 7.61 -17.37
C ASN A 72 -2.39 7.26 -15.91
N TYR A 73 -3.40 6.85 -15.17
CA TYR A 73 -3.27 6.45 -13.77
C TYR A 73 -3.18 4.94 -13.64
N LEU A 74 -2.41 4.46 -12.68
CA LEU A 74 -2.35 3.05 -12.33
C LEU A 74 -3.61 2.63 -11.58
N LEU A 75 -4.31 1.62 -12.11
CA LEU A 75 -5.54 1.11 -11.52
C LEU A 75 -5.29 0.53 -10.11
N GLY A 76 -4.19 -0.21 -9.93
CA GLY A 76 -3.82 -0.76 -8.63
C GLY A 76 -3.56 0.32 -7.58
N SER A 77 -2.85 1.39 -7.96
CA SER A 77 -2.61 2.52 -7.04
C SER A 77 -3.91 3.22 -6.64
N LEU A 78 -4.86 3.39 -7.56
CA LEU A 78 -6.15 3.97 -7.25
C LEU A 78 -6.94 3.10 -6.26
N ILE A 79 -6.98 1.79 -6.48
CA ILE A 79 -7.67 0.85 -5.58
C ILE A 79 -7.07 0.94 -4.17
N VAL A 80 -5.74 0.87 -4.06
CA VAL A 80 -5.06 0.95 -2.76
C VAL A 80 -5.31 2.29 -2.08
N LEU A 81 -5.25 3.39 -2.82
CA LEU A 81 -5.54 4.74 -2.30
C LEU A 81 -6.95 4.84 -1.73
N MET A 82 -7.96 4.30 -2.41
CA MET A 82 -9.34 4.29 -1.92
C MET A 82 -9.49 3.47 -0.64
N VAL A 83 -8.88 2.27 -0.59
CA VAL A 83 -8.94 1.38 0.57
C VAL A 83 -8.26 2.00 1.78
N VAL A 84 -7.05 2.56 1.59
CA VAL A 84 -6.28 3.20 2.67
C VAL A 84 -6.99 4.43 3.20
N THR A 85 -7.56 5.25 2.31
CA THR A 85 -8.36 6.41 2.73
C THR A 85 -9.58 5.99 3.55
N ALA A 86 -10.29 4.96 3.12
CA ALA A 86 -11.44 4.44 3.86
C ALA A 86 -11.02 3.86 5.23
N GLU A 87 -9.88 3.16 5.29
CA GLU A 87 -9.33 2.63 6.54
C GLU A 87 -9.01 3.77 7.52
N GLU A 88 -8.27 4.79 7.08
CA GLU A 88 -7.89 5.91 7.91
C GLU A 88 -9.12 6.69 8.43
N PHE A 89 -10.13 6.90 7.59
CA PHE A 89 -11.38 7.49 8.04
C PHE A 89 -12.14 6.61 9.03
N SER A 90 -12.06 5.28 8.90
CA SER A 90 -12.71 4.35 9.83
C SER A 90 -12.15 4.44 11.25
N GLN A 91 -10.90 4.87 11.40
CA GLN A 91 -10.23 5.05 12.69
C GLN A 91 -10.93 6.09 13.58
N ILE A 92 -11.67 7.05 13.01
CA ILE A 92 -12.47 8.03 13.74
C ILE A 92 -13.51 7.33 14.64
N PHE A 93 -13.99 6.15 14.23
CA PHE A 93 -15.00 5.37 14.93
C PHE A 93 -14.40 4.34 15.91
N VAL A 94 -13.09 4.14 15.90
CA VAL A 94 -12.40 3.16 16.77
C VAL A 94 -11.88 3.86 18.02
N ARG A 95 -12.33 3.39 19.20
CA ARG A 95 -11.88 3.94 20.48
C ARG A 95 -10.36 3.76 20.66
N GLY A 96 -9.66 4.88 20.90
CA GLY A 96 -8.23 4.88 21.16
C GLY A 96 -7.35 5.04 19.91
N ARG A 97 -7.98 5.18 18.73
CA ARG A 97 -7.32 5.61 17.49
C ARG A 97 -7.69 7.06 17.19
N THR A 98 -6.79 7.78 16.56
CA THR A 98 -7.01 9.15 16.09
C THR A 98 -6.67 9.22 14.62
N PHE A 99 -7.54 9.84 13.84
CA PHE A 99 -7.25 10.18 12.44
C PHE A 99 -6.03 11.11 12.38
N ASP A 100 -5.02 10.72 11.61
CA ASP A 100 -3.84 11.55 11.35
C ASP A 100 -3.68 11.81 9.86
N ALA A 101 -3.95 13.03 9.43
CA ALA A 101 -3.75 13.44 8.03
C ALA A 101 -2.28 13.27 7.58
N GLY A 102 -1.33 13.30 8.51
CA GLY A 102 0.08 13.03 8.23
C GLY A 102 0.31 11.60 7.76
N ASP A 103 -0.38 10.63 8.34
CA ASP A 103 -0.28 9.22 7.94
C ASP A 103 -0.79 9.03 6.51
N LEU A 104 -1.91 9.67 6.14
CA LEU A 104 -2.40 9.67 4.76
C LEU A 104 -1.40 10.25 3.76
N VAL A 105 -0.69 11.31 4.12
CA VAL A 105 0.33 11.91 3.23
C VAL A 105 1.44 10.91 2.96
N PHE A 106 1.92 10.20 3.97
CA PHE A 106 2.96 9.18 3.83
C PHE A 106 2.45 7.94 3.08
N ASP A 107 1.21 7.53 3.32
CA ASP A 107 0.55 6.46 2.57
C ASP A 107 0.49 6.79 1.07
N TYR A 108 0.01 7.98 0.73
CA TYR A 108 -0.10 8.42 -0.66
C TYR A 108 1.26 8.53 -1.35
N ALA A 109 2.28 9.05 -0.65
CA ALA A 109 3.64 9.10 -1.18
C ALA A 109 4.18 7.68 -1.46
N GLY A 110 3.97 6.74 -0.54
CA GLY A 110 4.34 5.34 -0.71
C GLY A 110 3.59 4.70 -1.88
N ILE A 111 2.27 4.85 -1.94
CA ILE A 111 1.42 4.33 -3.01
C ILE A 111 1.89 4.82 -4.39
N PHE A 112 2.20 6.10 -4.51
CA PHE A 112 2.65 6.70 -5.77
C PHE A 112 4.03 6.18 -6.17
N ILE A 113 5.02 6.27 -5.28
CA ILE A 113 6.42 5.90 -5.59
C ILE A 113 6.53 4.41 -5.95
N PHE A 114 5.94 3.54 -5.13
CA PHE A 114 5.98 2.09 -5.37
C PHE A 114 5.08 1.66 -6.53
N GLY A 115 4.00 2.38 -6.80
CA GLY A 115 3.18 2.19 -8.00
C GLY A 115 3.98 2.46 -9.28
N GLU A 116 4.73 3.56 -9.33
CA GLU A 116 5.61 3.86 -10.47
C GLU A 116 6.75 2.86 -10.60
N ALA A 117 7.29 2.35 -9.49
CA ALA A 117 8.25 1.25 -9.52
C ALA A 117 7.66 -0.01 -10.17
N ALA A 118 6.41 -0.37 -9.84
CA ALA A 118 5.70 -1.48 -10.49
C ALA A 118 5.53 -1.25 -12.00
N ARG A 119 5.16 -0.04 -12.41
CA ARG A 119 5.06 0.34 -13.83
C ARG A 119 6.38 0.15 -14.55
N PHE A 120 7.48 0.60 -13.94
CA PHE A 120 8.82 0.44 -14.51
C PHE A 120 9.23 -1.03 -14.65
N ILE A 121 8.99 -1.85 -13.61
CA ILE A 121 9.27 -3.29 -13.63
C ILE A 121 8.46 -3.98 -14.74
N CYS A 122 7.17 -3.70 -14.85
CA CYS A 122 6.32 -4.29 -15.90
C CYS A 122 6.79 -3.89 -17.31
N ARG A 123 7.20 -2.63 -17.50
CA ARG A 123 7.73 -2.17 -18.79
C ARG A 123 9.02 -2.90 -19.16
N LYS A 124 9.94 -3.09 -18.21
CA LYS A 124 11.18 -3.83 -18.45
C LYS A 124 10.94 -5.30 -18.79
N ILE A 125 10.04 -5.95 -18.07
CA ILE A 125 9.67 -7.35 -18.34
C ILE A 125 9.09 -7.47 -19.77
N ASN A 126 8.18 -6.59 -20.14
CA ASN A 126 7.56 -6.62 -21.46
C ASN A 126 8.54 -6.27 -22.59
N ALA A 127 9.50 -5.37 -22.34
CA ALA A 127 10.55 -5.04 -23.32
C ALA A 127 11.56 -6.20 -23.51
N GLY A 128 11.86 -6.95 -22.45
CA GLY A 128 12.77 -8.10 -22.51
C GLY A 128 12.22 -9.30 -23.29
N TRP A 129 10.89 -9.41 -23.46
CA TRP A 129 10.27 -10.47 -24.26
C TRP A 129 10.28 -10.21 -25.76
N ASN A 130 10.62 -9.01 -26.19
CA ASN A 130 10.69 -8.65 -27.62
C ASN A 130 12.05 -8.93 -28.28
N PHE A 131 12.97 -9.59 -27.58
CA PHE A 131 14.31 -9.92 -28.10
C PHE A 131 14.49 -11.42 -28.47
N TYR A 132 13.39 -12.20 -28.56
CA TYR A 132 13.44 -13.60 -29.01
C TYR A 132 12.43 -13.86 -30.10
#